data_c440bbd77879004cd9cb90e2d699a4f2
#
_entry.id   c440bbd77879004cd9cb90e2d699a4f2
#
_cell.length_a   1.000
_cell.length_b   1.000
_cell.length_c   1.000
_cell.angle_alpha   90.00
_cell.angle_beta   90.00
_cell.angle_gamma   90.00
#
_symmetry.space_group_name_H-M   'P 1'
#
loop_
_entity.id
_entity.type
_entity.pdbx_description
1 polymer ?
#
loop_
_entity_poly.entity_id
_entity_poly.type
_entity_poly.pdbx_seq_one_letter_code
_entity_poly.pdbx_strand_id
1 'polypeptide(L)' 'MSANKNEPEHPGLSEVRFLTVAEVATVMRVSKMTVYRLVHNGELPAVRVGKSFRVPEKAVNDYLRSAYFDAG' A
#
# COMPACT_ATOMS: atom_id res chain seq x y z
N MET A 1 3.79 10.56 24.85
CA MET A 1 3.66 10.27 24.28
C MET A 1 3.72 10.20 23.73
N SER A 2 3.96 10.15 23.60
CA SER A 2 3.87 9.89 22.86
C SER A 2 3.92 9.59 22.29
N ALA A 3 4.14 9.58 22.27
CA ALA A 3 4.02 9.09 21.59
C ALA A 3 3.88 8.67 21.25
N ASN A 4 4.00 8.50 21.41
CA ASN A 4 3.79 7.90 21.02
C ASN A 4 3.43 7.30 20.93
N LYS A 5 3.31 7.66 22.03
CA LYS A 5 2.61 6.98 21.96
C LYS A 5 2.50 6.03 20.98
N ASN A 6 2.46 6.19 20.53
CA ASN A 6 2.47 5.40 19.41
C ASN A 6 3.78 5.08 18.94
N GLU A 7 4.73 5.29 19.69
CA GLU A 7 6.06 5.01 19.33
C GLU A 7 6.25 3.57 19.25
N PRO A 8 6.64 3.04 18.13
CA PRO A 8 6.72 1.62 17.97
C PRO A 8 7.89 1.05 18.72
N GLU A 9 7.60 -0.02 19.39
CA GLU A 9 8.63 -0.76 20.01
C GLU A 9 9.16 -1.80 19.08
N HIS A 10 8.46 -2.06 17.97
CA HIS A 10 8.90 -2.98 16.96
C HIS A 10 8.86 -2.22 15.66
N PRO A 11 9.89 -1.44 15.37
CA PRO A 11 9.83 -0.51 14.25
C PRO A 11 9.40 -1.16 12.95
N GLY A 12 9.88 -2.34 12.66
CA GLY A 12 9.53 -2.97 11.42
C GLY A 12 8.07 -3.28 11.29
N LEU A 13 7.47 -3.79 12.37
CA LEU A 13 6.07 -4.18 12.34
C LEU A 13 5.16 -3.01 12.59
N SER A 14 5.54 -2.16 13.53
CA SER A 14 4.64 -1.09 13.93
C SER A 14 4.50 -0.03 12.87
N GLU A 15 5.47 0.09 12.00
CA GLU A 15 5.44 1.13 11.01
C GLU A 15 4.80 0.69 9.73
N VAL A 16 4.46 -0.58 9.61
CA VAL A 16 3.83 -1.06 8.39
C VAL A 16 2.37 -0.64 8.42
N ARG A 17 1.98 0.09 7.42
CA ARG A 17 0.59 0.47 7.27
C ARG A 17 0.05 -0.24 6.06
N PHE A 18 -1.18 -0.70 6.19
CA PHE A 18 -1.84 -1.38 5.09
C PHE A 18 -3.03 -0.58 4.65
N LEU A 19 -3.23 -0.53 3.36
CA LEU A 19 -4.34 0.22 2.78
C LEU A 19 -5.33 -0.76 2.16
N THR A 20 -6.58 -0.37 2.19
CA THR A 20 -7.60 -1.14 1.49
C THR A 20 -7.48 -0.84 0.00
N VAL A 21 -8.13 -1.67 -0.81
CA VAL A 21 -8.14 -1.43 -2.26
C VAL A 21 -8.73 -0.06 -2.56
N ALA A 22 -9.80 0.30 -1.84
CA ALA A 22 -10.42 1.61 -2.07
C ALA A 22 -9.47 2.74 -1.74
N GLU A 23 -8.70 2.59 -0.66
CA GLU A 23 -7.74 3.62 -0.29
C GLU A 23 -6.61 3.72 -1.31
N VAL A 24 -6.14 2.57 -1.80
CA VAL A 24 -5.11 2.57 -2.81
C VAL A 24 -5.60 3.25 -4.08
N ALA A 25 -6.83 2.94 -4.47
CA ALA A 25 -7.41 3.55 -5.66
C ALA A 25 -7.47 5.07 -5.53
N THR A 26 -7.81 5.55 -4.35
CA THR A 26 -7.87 6.99 -4.10
C THR A 26 -6.48 7.61 -4.17
N VAL A 27 -5.53 6.99 -3.52
CA VAL A 27 -4.16 7.52 -3.49
C VAL A 27 -3.56 7.55 -4.89
N MET A 28 -3.77 6.49 -5.64
CA MET A 28 -3.19 6.39 -6.97
C MET A 28 -4.04 7.05 -8.03
N ARG A 29 -5.25 7.46 -7.67
CA ARG A 29 -6.18 8.11 -8.59
C ARG A 29 -6.56 7.21 -9.75
N VAL A 30 -6.85 5.98 -9.43
CA VAL A 30 -7.29 5.02 -10.43
C VAL A 30 -8.53 4.33 -9.88
N SER A 31 -9.15 3.51 -10.70
CA SER A 31 -10.32 2.76 -10.27
C SER A 31 -9.87 1.57 -9.43
N LYS A 32 -10.81 1.03 -8.64
CA LYS A 32 -10.52 -0.17 -7.88
C LYS A 32 -10.19 -1.33 -8.81
N MET A 33 -10.83 -1.37 -9.96
CA MET A 33 -10.56 -2.42 -10.93
C MET A 33 -9.09 -2.40 -11.34
N THR A 34 -8.54 -1.22 -11.54
CA THR A 34 -7.14 -1.10 -11.90
C THR A 34 -6.26 -1.62 -10.77
N VAL A 35 -6.62 -1.32 -9.52
CA VAL A 35 -5.84 -1.81 -8.38
C VAL A 35 -5.86 -3.33 -8.35
N TYR A 36 -7.04 -3.93 -8.55
CA TYR A 36 -7.13 -5.38 -8.58
C TYR A 36 -6.26 -5.98 -9.67
N ARG A 37 -6.23 -5.32 -10.82
CA ARG A 37 -5.41 -5.80 -11.92
C ARG A 37 -3.92 -5.76 -11.56
N LEU A 38 -3.50 -4.69 -10.92
CA LEU A 38 -2.10 -4.57 -10.52
C LEU A 38 -1.72 -5.65 -9.51
N VAL A 39 -2.63 -5.93 -8.59
CA VAL A 39 -2.39 -6.97 -7.60
C VAL A 39 -2.32 -8.34 -8.29
N HIS A 40 -3.24 -8.61 -9.19
CA HIS A 40 -3.27 -9.89 -9.88
C HIS A 40 -2.04 -10.10 -10.75
N ASN A 41 -1.53 -9.03 -11.35
CA ASN A 41 -0.37 -9.13 -12.21
C ASN A 41 0.94 -9.18 -11.43
N GLY A 42 0.87 -9.05 -10.12
CA GLY A 42 2.08 -9.06 -9.32
C GLY A 42 2.83 -7.76 -9.33
N GLU A 43 2.25 -6.70 -9.87
CA GLU A 43 2.92 -5.41 -9.90
C GLU A 43 2.77 -4.67 -8.60
N LEU A 44 1.77 -5.02 -7.82
CA LEU A 44 1.51 -4.37 -6.54
C LEU A 44 1.32 -5.46 -5.50
N PRO A 45 2.29 -5.64 -4.60
CA PRO A 45 2.15 -6.70 -3.59
C PRO A 45 0.99 -6.43 -2.66
N ALA A 46 0.32 -7.49 -2.28
CA ALA A 46 -0.82 -7.37 -1.38
C ALA A 46 -0.97 -8.66 -0.59
N VAL A 47 -1.57 -8.54 0.57
CA VAL A 47 -1.91 -9.71 1.35
C VAL A 47 -3.42 -9.86 1.36
N ARG A 48 -3.87 -11.09 1.38
CA ARG A 48 -5.29 -11.37 1.39
C ARG A 48 -5.76 -11.51 2.82
N VAL A 49 -6.81 -10.78 3.15
CA VAL A 49 -7.40 -10.83 4.48
C VAL A 49 -8.86 -11.13 4.28
N GLY A 50 -9.24 -12.38 4.51
CA GLY A 50 -10.60 -12.81 4.23
C GLY A 50 -10.89 -12.67 2.75
N LYS A 51 -11.88 -11.89 2.42
CA LYS A 51 -12.25 -11.66 1.03
C LYS A 51 -11.67 -10.36 0.48
N SER A 52 -10.84 -9.72 1.27
CA SER A 52 -10.30 -8.42 0.87
C SER A 52 -8.81 -8.52 0.69
N PHE A 53 -8.25 -7.49 0.09
CA PHE A 53 -6.81 -7.36 -0.01
C PHE A 53 -6.37 -6.18 0.81
N ARG A 54 -5.15 -6.26 1.32
CA ARG A 54 -4.51 -5.16 2.00
C ARG A 54 -3.17 -4.95 1.35
N VAL A 55 -2.86 -3.70 1.02
CA VAL A 55 -1.65 -3.36 0.30
C VAL A 55 -0.76 -2.54 1.21
N PRO A 56 0.49 -2.95 1.41
CA PRO A 56 1.39 -2.13 2.23
C PRO A 56 1.53 -0.74 1.61
N GLU A 57 1.44 0.26 2.45
CA GLU A 57 1.56 1.63 1.97
C GLU A 57 2.90 1.84 1.27
N LYS A 58 3.94 1.22 1.81
CA LYS A 58 5.26 1.33 1.20
C LYS A 58 5.25 0.82 -0.24
N ALA A 59 4.52 -0.26 -0.48
CA ALA A 59 4.44 -0.81 -1.82
C ALA A 59 3.78 0.17 -2.78
N VAL A 60 2.76 0.87 -2.31
CA VAL A 60 2.09 1.87 -3.12
C VAL A 60 3.06 3.01 -3.43
N ASN A 61 3.77 3.47 -2.43
CA ASN A 61 4.72 4.54 -2.62
C ASN A 61 5.83 4.14 -3.57
N ASP A 62 6.34 2.93 -3.44
CA ASP A 62 7.39 2.44 -4.32
C ASP A 62 6.89 2.34 -5.75
N TYR A 63 5.67 1.86 -5.92
CA TYR A 63 5.10 1.74 -7.25
C TYR A 63 4.95 3.13 -7.90
N LEU A 64 4.44 4.09 -7.16
CA LEU A 64 4.26 5.43 -7.69
C LEU A 64 5.58 6.08 -8.00
N ARG A 65 6.56 5.87 -7.15
CA ARG A 65 7.88 6.43 -7.39
C ARG A 65 8.48 5.87 -8.67
N SER A 66 8.38 4.58 -8.85
CA SER A 66 8.87 3.95 -10.06
C SER A 66 8.15 4.47 -11.29
N ALA A 67 6.84 4.58 -11.20
CA ALA A 67 6.04 5.01 -12.34
C ALA A 67 6.31 6.44 -12.74
N TYR A 68 6.53 7.31 -11.75
CA TYR A 68 6.67 8.72 -12.05
C TYR A 68 8.10 9.19 -12.19
N PHE A 69 9.02 8.52 -11.55
CA PHE A 69 10.41 8.99 -11.59
C PHE A 69 11.26 8.18 -12.53
N ASP A 70 11.03 6.87 -12.59
CA ASP A 70 11.83 6.07 -13.49
C ASP A 70 11.41 6.28 -14.94
N ALA A 71 10.18 6.58 -15.15
CA ALA A 71 9.70 6.76 -16.50
C ALA A 71 10.16 8.07 -17.08
N GLY A 72 10.50 9.00 -16.24
CA GLY A 72 10.99 10.29 -16.70
C GLY A 72 12.48 10.28 -17.03
#